data_1e3672209d2942fbd843b24024104ec1
#
_entry.id   1e3672209d2942fbd843b24024104ec1
#
_cell.length_a   1.000
_cell.length_b   1.000
_cell.length_c   1.000
_cell.angle_alpha   90.00
_cell.angle_beta   90.00
_cell.angle_gamma   90.00
#
_symmetry.space_group_name_H-M   'P 1'
#
loop_
_entity.id
_entity.type
_entity.pdbx_description
1 polymer ?
#
loop_
_entity_poly.entity_id
_entity_poly.type
_entity_poly.pdbx_seq_one_letter_code
_entity_poly.pdbx_strand_id
1 'polypeptide(L)'
;AKGFDVSCNVSDKSGVSKVVFPAYPTKNGESAKKYASGKISGGKASAYVSAEDYSVKSGEFTVKITAYDKYGNSSAKTIKASIKPAASVTLDKASLTLDKGKSSVISAKMGGGSGLTDFVSWKSSNSKIASVSDGKVTAKGVGRATITAYTTGGKNVKCTVTVKGKISDSS
;
A
#
# COMPACT_ATOMS: atom_id res chain seq x y z
N ALA A 1 -4.14 3.96 4.96
CA ALA A 1 -3.40 4.31 3.74
C ALA A 1 -2.46 5.47 4.01
N LYS A 2 -1.26 5.40 3.45
CA LYS A 2 -0.23 6.44 3.67
C LYS A 2 -0.25 7.53 2.61
N GLY A 3 -0.93 7.30 1.49
CA GLY A 3 -1.01 8.24 0.37
C GLY A 3 -1.49 7.56 -0.90
N PHE A 4 -1.28 8.22 -2.02
CA PHE A 4 -1.69 7.74 -3.33
C PHE A 4 -0.77 8.27 -4.44
N ASP A 5 -0.68 7.53 -5.54
CA ASP A 5 0.02 7.96 -6.73
C ASP A 5 -0.88 8.80 -7.63
N VAL A 6 -0.31 9.84 -8.23
CA VAL A 6 -0.95 10.65 -9.26
C VAL A 6 -0.09 10.69 -10.51
N SER A 7 -0.71 10.67 -11.68
CA SER A 7 0.02 10.84 -12.92
C SER A 7 -0.85 11.45 -14.02
N CYS A 8 -0.21 12.10 -14.98
CA CYS A 8 -0.84 12.56 -16.21
C CYS A 8 0.15 12.50 -17.36
N ASN A 9 -0.37 12.40 -18.59
CA ASN A 9 0.44 12.61 -19.78
C ASN A 9 0.74 14.09 -19.93
N VAL A 10 1.96 14.41 -20.30
CA VAL A 10 2.42 15.77 -20.53
C VAL A 10 3.13 15.83 -21.88
N SER A 11 2.76 16.77 -22.73
CA SER A 11 3.41 17.02 -24.00
C SER A 11 3.34 18.50 -24.33
N ASP A 12 4.37 18.99 -24.96
CA ASP A 12 4.44 20.34 -25.49
C ASP A 12 5.41 20.37 -26.68
N LYS A 13 5.13 21.19 -27.72
CA LYS A 13 5.98 21.32 -28.90
C LYS A 13 7.37 21.88 -28.59
N SER A 14 7.46 22.76 -27.59
CA SER A 14 8.71 23.35 -27.11
C SER A 14 9.41 22.50 -26.04
N GLY A 15 8.76 21.42 -25.59
CA GLY A 15 9.21 20.54 -24.51
C GLY A 15 8.73 20.97 -23.14
N VAL A 16 8.40 19.98 -22.31
CA VAL A 16 8.00 20.21 -20.89
C VAL A 16 9.25 20.35 -20.07
N SER A 17 9.43 21.50 -19.41
CA SER A 17 10.61 21.82 -18.58
C SER A 17 10.42 21.46 -17.12
N LYS A 18 9.17 21.60 -16.60
CA LYS A 18 8.84 21.40 -15.18
C LYS A 18 7.39 20.97 -15.02
N VAL A 19 7.14 20.09 -14.06
CA VAL A 19 5.78 19.78 -13.59
C VAL A 19 5.74 19.89 -12.08
N VAL A 20 4.70 20.54 -11.54
CA VAL A 20 4.46 20.67 -10.11
C VAL A 20 3.15 20.00 -9.73
N PHE A 21 3.11 19.44 -8.53
CA PHE A 21 1.97 18.69 -7.99
C PHE A 21 1.53 19.27 -6.64
N PRO A 22 0.98 20.50 -6.62
CA PRO A 22 0.34 20.98 -5.41
C PRO A 22 -0.88 20.12 -5.10
N ALA A 23 -0.93 19.62 -3.87
CA ALA A 23 -2.02 18.78 -3.36
C ALA A 23 -2.53 19.32 -2.03
N TYR A 24 -3.79 19.10 -1.74
CA TYR A 24 -4.39 19.47 -0.46
C TYR A 24 -5.64 18.63 -0.18
N PRO A 25 -5.95 18.35 1.11
CA PRO A 25 -7.25 17.78 1.46
C PRO A 25 -8.36 18.73 1.00
N THR A 26 -9.29 18.24 0.20
CA THR A 26 -10.33 19.10 -0.43
C THR A 26 -11.12 19.92 0.60
N LYS A 27 -11.41 19.32 1.75
CA LYS A 27 -12.11 20.00 2.86
C LYS A 27 -11.35 21.16 3.48
N ASN A 28 -10.00 21.17 3.40
CA ASN A 28 -9.15 22.21 4.00
C ASN A 28 -8.85 23.36 3.03
N GLY A 29 -9.20 23.19 1.76
CA GLY A 29 -8.99 24.18 0.71
C GLY A 29 -7.51 24.36 0.30
N GLU A 30 -7.29 25.21 -0.69
CA GLU A 30 -5.97 25.40 -1.31
C GLU A 30 -4.94 26.02 -0.36
N SER A 31 -5.36 26.70 0.70
CA SER A 31 -4.45 27.26 1.73
C SER A 31 -3.61 26.19 2.43
N ALA A 32 -4.10 24.95 2.48
CA ALA A 32 -3.40 23.81 3.06
C ALA A 32 -2.47 23.08 2.07
N LYS A 33 -2.26 23.62 0.86
CA LYS A 33 -1.49 22.95 -0.19
C LYS A 33 -0.03 22.71 0.19
N LYS A 34 0.46 21.54 -0.19
CA LYS A 34 1.89 21.19 -0.20
C LYS A 34 2.24 20.62 -1.57
N TYR A 35 3.52 20.66 -1.92
CA TYR A 35 3.99 20.19 -3.21
C TYR A 35 4.57 18.80 -3.07
N ALA A 36 3.97 17.83 -3.75
CA ALA A 36 4.54 16.49 -3.85
C ALA A 36 5.72 16.50 -4.84
N SER A 37 6.76 15.75 -4.51
CA SER A 37 7.91 15.56 -5.39
C SER A 37 7.50 14.69 -6.58
N GLY A 38 7.61 15.26 -7.78
CA GLY A 38 7.23 14.58 -9.00
C GLY A 38 8.42 14.32 -9.92
N LYS A 39 8.21 13.42 -10.88
CA LYS A 39 9.15 13.10 -11.96
C LYS A 39 8.44 13.10 -13.30
N ILE A 40 9.23 13.36 -14.36
CA ILE A 40 8.79 13.27 -15.75
C ILE A 40 9.60 12.16 -16.42
N SER A 41 8.93 11.23 -17.09
CA SER A 41 9.57 10.17 -17.86
C SER A 41 8.67 9.72 -19.00
N GLY A 42 9.20 9.64 -20.23
CA GLY A 42 8.46 9.14 -21.40
C GLY A 42 7.15 9.89 -21.68
N GLY A 43 7.12 11.22 -21.50
CA GLY A 43 5.90 12.02 -21.71
C GLY A 43 4.84 11.84 -20.61
N LYS A 44 5.20 11.24 -19.49
CA LYS A 44 4.32 11.07 -18.33
C LYS A 44 4.93 11.76 -17.12
N ALA A 45 4.15 12.58 -16.43
CA ALA A 45 4.49 13.16 -15.15
C ALA A 45 3.79 12.38 -14.04
N SER A 46 4.49 12.10 -12.93
CA SER A 46 3.95 11.36 -11.79
C SER A 46 4.52 11.85 -10.47
N ALA A 47 3.74 11.73 -9.40
CA ALA A 47 4.14 12.03 -8.04
C ALA A 47 3.38 11.15 -7.04
N TYR A 48 3.98 10.93 -5.87
CA TYR A 48 3.30 10.32 -4.73
C TYR A 48 2.88 11.42 -3.74
N VAL A 49 1.59 11.45 -3.41
CA VAL A 49 1.03 12.39 -2.42
C VAL A 49 0.91 11.65 -1.09
N SER A 50 1.69 12.07 -0.09
CA SER A 50 1.66 11.49 1.24
C SER A 50 0.54 12.13 2.08
N ALA A 51 -0.35 11.31 2.63
CA ALA A 51 -1.38 11.77 3.57
C ALA A 51 -0.80 12.21 4.92
N GLU A 52 0.34 11.66 5.29
CA GLU A 52 1.04 11.98 6.54
C GLU A 52 1.46 13.43 6.57
N ASP A 53 1.85 14.00 5.41
CA ASP A 53 2.23 15.41 5.28
C ASP A 53 1.10 16.37 5.66
N TYR A 54 -0.15 15.92 5.61
CA TYR A 54 -1.35 16.71 5.93
C TYR A 54 -2.01 16.29 7.24
N SER A 55 -1.44 15.34 7.97
CA SER A 55 -2.01 14.76 9.19
C SER A 55 -3.43 14.20 9.01
N VAL A 56 -3.76 13.70 7.81
CA VAL A 56 -5.07 13.09 7.49
C VAL A 56 -4.94 11.60 7.27
N LYS A 57 -5.94 10.86 7.76
CA LYS A 57 -6.01 9.40 7.64
C LYS A 57 -6.96 8.92 6.55
N SER A 58 -7.87 9.79 6.10
CA SER A 58 -8.89 9.49 5.08
C SER A 58 -9.45 10.77 4.49
N GLY A 59 -10.10 10.67 3.34
CA GLY A 59 -10.82 11.75 2.70
C GLY A 59 -10.35 12.06 1.28
N GLU A 60 -11.04 13.00 0.65
CA GLU A 60 -10.73 13.46 -0.70
C GLU A 60 -9.60 14.48 -0.70
N PHE A 61 -8.72 14.33 -1.68
CA PHE A 61 -7.65 15.28 -2.00
C PHE A 61 -7.90 15.89 -3.38
N THR A 62 -7.59 17.16 -3.50
CA THR A 62 -7.47 17.86 -4.78
C THR A 62 -5.99 17.99 -5.14
N VAL A 63 -5.62 17.59 -6.35
CA VAL A 63 -4.27 17.74 -6.89
C VAL A 63 -4.35 18.55 -8.18
N LYS A 64 -3.69 19.70 -8.23
CA LYS A 64 -3.61 20.56 -9.40
C LYS A 64 -2.27 20.41 -10.09
N ILE A 65 -2.19 19.51 -11.05
CA ILE A 65 -0.96 19.26 -11.81
C ILE A 65 -0.74 20.40 -12.78
N THR A 66 0.40 21.09 -12.69
CA THR A 66 0.73 22.20 -13.60
C THR A 66 2.04 21.91 -14.30
N ALA A 67 2.02 21.85 -15.62
CA ALA A 67 3.18 21.69 -16.48
C ALA A 67 3.61 23.03 -17.06
N TYR A 68 4.91 23.26 -17.14
CA TYR A 68 5.53 24.47 -17.71
C TYR A 68 6.42 24.10 -18.89
N ASP A 69 6.44 24.89 -19.93
CA ASP A 69 7.43 24.84 -20.99
C ASP A 69 8.71 25.61 -20.61
N LYS A 70 9.71 25.59 -21.49
CA LYS A 70 10.96 26.32 -21.29
C LYS A 70 10.80 27.86 -21.36
N TYR A 71 9.68 28.36 -21.86
CA TYR A 71 9.39 29.79 -21.96
C TYR A 71 8.53 30.31 -20.79
N GLY A 72 8.12 29.42 -19.88
CA GLY A 72 7.30 29.78 -18.72
C GLY A 72 5.80 29.72 -18.96
N ASN A 73 5.33 29.33 -20.15
CA ASN A 73 3.91 29.08 -20.35
C ASN A 73 3.50 27.84 -19.57
N SER A 74 2.26 27.81 -19.11
CA SER A 74 1.79 26.70 -18.28
C SER A 74 0.40 26.22 -18.68
N SER A 75 0.16 24.92 -18.43
CA SER A 75 -1.15 24.30 -18.50
C SER A 75 -1.38 23.48 -17.24
N ALA A 76 -2.60 23.50 -16.72
CA ALA A 76 -2.96 22.82 -15.48
C ALA A 76 -4.14 21.86 -15.68
N LYS A 77 -4.07 20.72 -14.96
CA LYS A 77 -5.15 19.75 -14.83
C LYS A 77 -5.42 19.49 -13.35
N THR A 78 -6.67 19.59 -12.96
CA THR A 78 -7.10 19.22 -11.60
C THR A 78 -7.63 17.80 -11.60
N ILE A 79 -7.15 16.99 -10.65
CA ILE A 79 -7.66 15.65 -10.38
C ILE A 79 -8.04 15.54 -8.92
N LYS A 80 -8.98 14.65 -8.64
CA LYS A 80 -9.39 14.31 -7.29
C LYS A 80 -9.05 12.86 -7.01
N ALA A 81 -8.52 12.59 -5.82
CA ALA A 81 -8.21 11.26 -5.33
C ALA A 81 -8.69 11.12 -3.89
N SER A 82 -9.06 9.92 -3.49
CA SER A 82 -9.54 9.68 -2.14
C SER A 82 -8.64 8.68 -1.41
N ILE A 83 -8.37 8.95 -0.14
CA ILE A 83 -7.77 7.97 0.77
C ILE A 83 -8.91 7.32 1.52
N LYS A 84 -9.07 6.01 1.31
CA LYS A 84 -10.09 5.18 1.94
C LYS A 84 -9.41 3.96 2.58
N PRO A 85 -9.08 4.04 3.88
CA PRO A 85 -8.48 2.91 4.58
C PRO A 85 -9.50 1.78 4.76
N ALA A 86 -9.00 0.56 4.90
CA ALA A 86 -9.82 -0.60 5.21
C ALA A 86 -10.47 -0.45 6.60
N ALA A 87 -11.75 -0.79 6.70
CA ALA A 87 -12.48 -0.84 7.96
C ALA A 87 -12.08 -2.06 8.81
N SER A 88 -11.70 -3.15 8.15
CA SER A 88 -11.28 -4.41 8.78
C SER A 88 -10.31 -5.18 7.89
N VAL A 89 -9.65 -6.17 8.46
CA VAL A 89 -8.92 -7.22 7.74
C VAL A 89 -9.24 -8.56 8.38
N THR A 90 -9.53 -9.56 7.58
CA THR A 90 -9.87 -10.93 8.00
C THR A 90 -8.99 -11.94 7.28
N LEU A 91 -8.82 -13.12 7.86
CA LEU A 91 -8.13 -14.25 7.25
C LEU A 91 -9.10 -15.41 7.00
N ASP A 92 -8.83 -16.17 5.95
CA ASP A 92 -9.55 -17.42 5.66
C ASP A 92 -9.23 -18.52 6.68
N LYS A 93 -8.11 -18.41 7.40
CA LYS A 93 -7.65 -19.37 8.43
C LYS A 93 -7.17 -18.63 9.68
N ALA A 94 -7.76 -18.96 10.84
CA ALA A 94 -7.34 -18.46 12.15
C ALA A 94 -6.17 -19.27 12.73
N SER A 95 -6.01 -20.51 12.28
CA SER A 95 -4.93 -21.42 12.66
C SER A 95 -4.50 -22.29 11.49
N LEU A 96 -3.25 -22.73 11.52
CA LEU A 96 -2.65 -23.56 10.47
C LEU A 96 -1.67 -24.53 11.11
N THR A 97 -1.78 -25.82 10.77
CA THR A 97 -0.82 -26.84 11.17
C THR A 97 -0.11 -27.36 9.94
N LEU A 98 1.22 -27.36 9.96
CA LEU A 98 2.05 -27.81 8.85
C LEU A 98 3.15 -28.74 9.35
N ASP A 99 3.50 -29.72 8.55
CA ASP A 99 4.75 -30.48 8.77
C ASP A 99 5.95 -29.65 8.32
N LYS A 100 7.06 -29.82 9.01
CA LYS A 100 8.31 -29.13 8.64
C LYS A 100 8.65 -29.35 7.16
N GLY A 101 8.93 -28.26 6.45
CA GLY A 101 9.23 -28.23 5.01
C GLY A 101 8.00 -28.06 4.11
N LYS A 102 6.79 -28.07 4.65
CA LYS A 102 5.56 -27.81 3.89
C LYS A 102 5.18 -26.33 3.88
N SER A 103 4.37 -25.96 2.92
CA SER A 103 3.85 -24.59 2.76
C SER A 103 2.33 -24.61 2.60
N SER A 104 1.69 -23.52 2.99
CA SER A 104 0.26 -23.28 2.74
C SER A 104 0.02 -21.79 2.53
N VAL A 105 -1.06 -21.45 1.83
CA VAL A 105 -1.44 -20.06 1.60
C VAL A 105 -2.55 -19.68 2.58
N ILE A 106 -2.43 -18.50 3.17
CA ILE A 106 -3.45 -17.81 3.96
C ILE A 106 -3.88 -16.58 3.15
N SER A 107 -5.18 -16.45 2.93
CA SER A 107 -5.74 -15.30 2.20
C SER A 107 -6.25 -14.25 3.18
N ALA A 108 -5.89 -12.99 2.94
CA ALA A 108 -6.40 -11.86 3.68
C ALA A 108 -7.44 -11.10 2.85
N LYS A 109 -8.53 -10.69 3.48
CA LYS A 109 -9.57 -9.86 2.89
C LYS A 109 -9.76 -8.58 3.68
N MET A 110 -9.70 -7.45 2.97
CA MET A 110 -10.02 -6.14 3.55
C MET A 110 -11.51 -5.86 3.44
N GLY A 111 -12.12 -5.39 4.53
CA GLY A 111 -13.50 -4.91 4.56
C GLY A 111 -13.57 -3.38 4.48
N GLY A 112 -14.70 -2.87 4.02
CA GLY A 112 -14.94 -1.42 3.87
C GLY A 112 -15.46 -1.00 2.50
N GLY A 113 -15.83 -1.98 1.66
CA GLY A 113 -16.39 -1.76 0.32
C GLY A 113 -15.33 -1.53 -0.76
N SER A 114 -15.73 -0.90 -1.86
CA SER A 114 -14.86 -0.65 -3.02
C SER A 114 -13.97 0.59 -2.83
N GLY A 115 -12.91 0.69 -3.63
CA GLY A 115 -12.02 1.86 -3.66
C GLY A 115 -11.09 1.99 -2.45
N LEU A 116 -10.81 0.89 -1.75
CA LEU A 116 -9.85 0.88 -0.64
C LEU A 116 -8.44 1.19 -1.16
N THR A 117 -7.70 2.01 -0.41
CA THR A 117 -6.33 2.44 -0.73
C THR A 117 -5.28 1.76 0.14
N ASP A 118 -5.69 0.91 1.09
CA ASP A 118 -4.78 0.12 1.90
C ASP A 118 -4.19 -1.06 1.14
N PHE A 119 -3.01 -1.50 1.58
CA PHE A 119 -2.36 -2.74 1.18
C PHE A 119 -2.21 -3.65 2.39
N VAL A 120 -2.24 -4.96 2.15
CA VAL A 120 -1.95 -5.97 3.17
C VAL A 120 -0.46 -6.28 3.16
N SER A 121 0.13 -6.28 4.34
CA SER A 121 1.49 -6.73 4.60
C SER A 121 1.48 -7.86 5.62
N TRP A 122 2.53 -8.66 5.64
CA TRP A 122 2.62 -9.87 6.45
C TRP A 122 3.85 -9.88 7.33
N LYS A 123 3.71 -10.41 8.53
CA LYS A 123 4.82 -10.58 9.47
C LYS A 123 4.70 -11.90 10.22
N SER A 124 5.82 -12.56 10.42
CA SER A 124 5.95 -13.72 11.34
C SER A 124 6.58 -13.30 12.65
N SER A 125 6.07 -13.82 13.75
CA SER A 125 6.69 -13.65 15.07
C SER A 125 8.03 -14.40 15.21
N ASN A 126 8.19 -15.46 14.41
CA ASN A 126 9.46 -16.23 14.36
C ASN A 126 9.61 -16.89 12.98
N SER A 127 10.39 -16.24 12.12
CA SER A 127 10.64 -16.70 10.75
C SER A 127 11.50 -17.97 10.65
N LYS A 128 12.16 -18.38 11.75
CA LYS A 128 12.87 -19.66 11.84
C LYS A 128 11.92 -20.84 12.03
N ILE A 129 10.73 -20.61 12.59
CA ILE A 129 9.67 -21.62 12.73
C ILE A 129 8.77 -21.58 11.51
N ALA A 130 8.20 -20.42 11.19
CA ALA A 130 7.37 -20.23 10.00
C ALA A 130 7.66 -18.87 9.38
N SER A 131 8.04 -18.85 8.11
CA SER A 131 8.17 -17.62 7.33
C SER A 131 6.91 -17.35 6.52
N VAL A 132 6.68 -16.09 6.16
CA VAL A 132 5.55 -15.67 5.34
C VAL A 132 6.00 -14.69 4.25
N SER A 133 5.47 -14.88 3.04
CA SER A 133 5.62 -13.95 1.92
C SER A 133 4.31 -13.94 1.13
N ASP A 134 3.68 -12.77 1.03
CA ASP A 134 2.38 -12.57 0.35
C ASP A 134 1.32 -13.62 0.70
N GLY A 135 1.21 -13.95 1.99
CA GLY A 135 0.29 -14.96 2.51
C GLY A 135 0.76 -16.40 2.39
N LYS A 136 1.83 -16.70 1.64
CA LYS A 136 2.42 -18.04 1.60
C LYS A 136 3.26 -18.27 2.85
N VAL A 137 2.80 -19.19 3.69
CA VAL A 137 3.47 -19.61 4.92
C VAL A 137 4.30 -20.84 4.64
N THR A 138 5.57 -20.83 5.03
CA THR A 138 6.51 -21.95 4.89
C THR A 138 7.00 -22.39 6.25
N ALA A 139 6.78 -23.67 6.58
CA ALA A 139 7.19 -24.30 7.83
C ALA A 139 8.69 -24.66 7.80
N LYS A 140 9.48 -24.02 8.62
CA LYS A 140 10.96 -24.17 8.65
C LYS A 140 11.48 -24.93 9.86
N GLY A 141 10.89 -24.70 11.02
CA GLY A 141 11.31 -25.30 12.29
C GLY A 141 10.12 -25.74 13.11
N VAL A 142 10.30 -26.80 13.91
CA VAL A 142 9.27 -27.29 14.84
C VAL A 142 8.96 -26.23 15.91
N GLY A 143 7.69 -26.01 16.19
CA GLY A 143 7.22 -25.06 17.18
C GLY A 143 6.00 -24.28 16.74
N ARG A 144 5.76 -23.15 17.39
CA ARG A 144 4.64 -22.24 17.08
C ARG A 144 5.16 -20.87 16.68
N ALA A 145 4.52 -20.27 15.68
CA ALA A 145 4.71 -18.88 15.29
C ALA A 145 3.34 -18.24 14.99
N THR A 146 3.26 -16.93 15.17
CA THR A 146 2.08 -16.16 14.81
C THR A 146 2.35 -15.41 13.51
N ILE A 147 1.53 -15.61 12.51
CA ILE A 147 1.52 -14.83 11.28
C ILE A 147 0.49 -13.71 11.45
N THR A 148 0.92 -12.50 11.23
CA THR A 148 0.06 -11.31 11.31
C THR A 148 -0.06 -10.70 9.92
N ALA A 149 -1.30 -10.54 9.45
CA ALA A 149 -1.64 -9.68 8.31
C ALA A 149 -2.05 -8.31 8.86
N TYR A 150 -1.54 -7.24 8.29
CA TYR A 150 -1.88 -5.88 8.67
C TYR A 150 -2.03 -4.99 7.46
N THR A 151 -2.94 -4.01 7.58
CA THR A 151 -3.15 -3.01 6.54
C THR A 151 -2.26 -1.80 6.79
N THR A 152 -1.96 -1.03 5.74
CA THR A 152 -1.26 0.26 5.86
C THR A 152 -2.01 1.26 6.74
N GLY A 153 -3.33 1.13 6.90
CA GLY A 153 -4.17 1.91 7.81
C GLY A 153 -4.16 1.45 9.28
N GLY A 154 -3.42 0.36 9.61
CA GLY A 154 -3.20 -0.10 10.98
C GLY A 154 -4.15 -1.21 11.47
N LYS A 155 -5.07 -1.71 10.64
CA LYS A 155 -5.87 -2.91 10.97
C LYS A 155 -4.99 -4.15 10.91
N ASN A 156 -5.21 -5.10 11.80
CA ASN A 156 -4.46 -6.35 11.80
C ASN A 156 -5.32 -7.55 12.22
N VAL A 157 -4.86 -8.73 11.82
CA VAL A 157 -5.44 -10.03 12.18
C VAL A 157 -4.34 -11.07 12.24
N LYS A 158 -4.49 -12.08 13.07
CA LYS A 158 -3.46 -13.07 13.36
C LYS A 158 -3.93 -14.48 13.01
N CYS A 159 -2.97 -15.31 12.56
CA CYS A 159 -3.12 -16.75 12.40
C CYS A 159 -2.02 -17.45 13.21
N THR A 160 -2.41 -18.42 14.04
CA THR A 160 -1.45 -19.24 14.76
C THR A 160 -0.98 -20.38 13.88
N VAL A 161 0.32 -20.48 13.66
CA VAL A 161 0.93 -21.57 12.88
C VAL A 161 1.67 -22.53 13.82
N THR A 162 1.30 -23.81 13.77
CA THR A 162 1.98 -24.89 14.46
C THR A 162 2.74 -25.73 13.45
N VAL A 163 4.05 -25.84 13.63
CA VAL A 163 4.90 -26.69 12.79
C VAL A 163 5.25 -27.95 13.57
N LYS A 164 4.88 -29.09 12.99
CA LYS A 164 5.19 -30.42 13.51
C LYS A 164 6.48 -30.96 12.90
N GLY A 165 7.21 -31.77 13.65
CA GLY A 165 8.30 -32.58 13.13
C GLY A 165 7.76 -33.64 12.16
N LYS A 166 8.56 -34.04 11.18
CA LYS A 166 8.25 -35.25 10.42
C LYS A 166 8.18 -36.41 11.41
N ILE A 167 7.07 -37.13 11.42
CA ILE A 167 7.03 -38.44 12.03
C ILE A 167 7.86 -39.33 11.09
N SER A 168 9.08 -39.67 11.50
CA SER A 168 9.80 -40.76 10.84
C SER A 168 9.07 -42.02 11.22
N ASP A 169 8.42 -42.65 10.25
CA ASP A 169 7.93 -44.02 10.38
C ASP A 169 9.17 -44.90 10.50
N SER A 170 9.55 -45.21 11.73
CA SER A 170 10.55 -46.26 12.02
C SER A 170 9.80 -47.56 12.12
N SER A 171 9.66 -48.24 11.02
CA SER A 171 9.31 -49.67 10.96
C SER A 171 10.59 -50.49 10.96
#